data_f357df87f2df794e841d3b05f76ef6a5
#
_entry.id   f357df87f2df794e841d3b05f76ef6a5
#
_cell.length_a   1.000
_cell.length_b   1.000
_cell.length_c   1.000
_cell.angle_alpha   90.00
_cell.angle_beta   90.00
_cell.angle_gamma   90.00
#
_symmetry.space_group_name_H-M   'P 1'
#
loop_
_entity.id
_entity.type
_entity.pdbx_description
1 polymer ?
#
loop_
_entity_poly.entity_id
_entity_poly.type
_entity_poly.pdbx_seq_one_letter_code
_entity_poly.pdbx_strand_id
1 'polypeptide(L)'
;MSLISVNNLTFGYDGSLKNIFENVSFNIDTDWKLGLIGRNGKGKTTFLKLLLGKYEYQGAISKNVEFDYFPFEVKNKERMAIEIVNEIAPNVEDWKIIRELNLLNTDTEVLYRSFNLLSGGEQIKILLISLFLKGNNFLLIDEPTNHLDIETRNNLVNYLEKKKGFILVSHDRNFLDKVVNHIISINNTNIEIQQGNFSSWKENKNRQDNFEKIQNERLQKDINRLEIASKNCAKWSNEAEKTKNKKYNSETTIDKGYIGHKADKMMKKSKVMEQRIEKAINEKTNLLKNIEVNDTLKIIPLKSNKNPLIFAHNLQIKYSKETIFNPITFEVNNGDRVALIGKNGIGKSSILKLILGEELQYNGEFMVANDLKISYVSQSTEDLKGNLRTFAYDNKINESIFKAMLVKMGLSQFDFDTNIQDMSEGQKKKVLIAKSISEQANIYIWDEPLNYIDILTREQIEDAILNYNPTIIFVEHDEKFIEKVATKIINLVK
;
A
#
# COMPACT_ATOMS: atom_id res chain seq x y z
N MET A 1 -11.89 19.62 25.31
CA MET A 1 -10.98 18.49 24.97
C MET A 1 -11.59 17.26 25.61
N SER A 2 -12.01 16.30 24.81
CA SER A 2 -12.43 14.98 25.29
C SER A 2 -11.43 13.94 24.79
N LEU A 3 -11.32 12.84 25.53
CA LEU A 3 -10.33 11.80 25.26
C LEU A 3 -11.05 10.53 24.83
N ILE A 4 -10.56 9.92 23.77
CA ILE A 4 -10.92 8.57 23.37
C ILE A 4 -9.81 7.65 23.87
N SER A 5 -10.12 6.72 24.77
CA SER A 5 -9.15 5.78 25.34
C SER A 5 -9.43 4.37 24.88
N VAL A 6 -8.41 3.74 24.33
CA VAL A 6 -8.42 2.32 23.97
C VAL A 6 -7.51 1.58 24.94
N ASN A 7 -8.02 0.57 25.63
CA ASN A 7 -7.30 -0.17 26.65
C ASN A 7 -7.35 -1.67 26.36
N ASN A 8 -6.17 -2.29 26.23
CA ASN A 8 -5.98 -3.73 26.04
C ASN A 8 -6.82 -4.34 24.93
N LEU A 9 -6.98 -3.59 23.82
CA LEU A 9 -7.75 -4.03 22.66
C LEU A 9 -7.10 -5.26 22.02
N THR A 10 -7.84 -6.36 21.99
CA THR A 10 -7.47 -7.59 21.29
C THR A 10 -8.63 -8.03 20.40
N PHE A 11 -8.32 -8.28 19.13
CA PHE A 11 -9.32 -8.66 18.13
C PHE A 11 -8.74 -9.62 17.09
N GLY A 12 -9.51 -10.64 16.73
CA GLY A 12 -9.30 -11.55 15.61
C GLY A 12 -10.65 -11.93 15.01
N TYR A 13 -10.71 -12.20 13.72
CA TYR A 13 -11.94 -12.71 13.08
C TYR A 13 -12.22 -14.13 13.51
N ASP A 14 -13.50 -14.48 13.61
CA ASP A 14 -13.94 -15.85 13.92
C ASP A 14 -13.38 -16.84 12.89
N GLY A 15 -12.80 -17.93 13.40
CA GLY A 15 -12.14 -18.94 12.56
C GLY A 15 -10.70 -18.60 12.15
N SER A 16 -10.18 -17.41 12.48
CA SER A 16 -8.78 -17.06 12.25
C SER A 16 -7.89 -17.50 13.42
N LEU A 17 -6.77 -18.17 13.11
CA LEU A 17 -5.75 -18.52 14.10
C LEU A 17 -4.88 -17.34 14.55
N LYS A 18 -5.00 -16.17 13.89
CA LYS A 18 -4.17 -14.99 14.17
C LYS A 18 -5.04 -13.81 14.56
N ASN A 19 -4.65 -13.15 15.64
CA ASN A 19 -5.22 -11.85 15.99
C ASN A 19 -4.73 -10.77 15.02
N ILE A 20 -5.61 -9.80 14.75
CA ILE A 20 -5.27 -8.58 14.02
C ILE A 20 -4.67 -7.56 14.97
N PHE A 21 -5.22 -7.45 16.18
CA PHE A 21 -4.72 -6.61 17.26
C PHE A 21 -4.51 -7.42 18.52
N GLU A 22 -3.42 -7.16 19.24
CA GLU A 22 -3.08 -7.88 20.48
C GLU A 22 -2.67 -6.87 21.56
N ASN A 23 -3.52 -6.79 22.59
CA ASN A 23 -3.25 -6.00 23.80
C ASN A 23 -2.85 -4.54 23.54
N VAL A 24 -3.53 -3.89 22.60
CA VAL A 24 -3.22 -2.52 22.16
C VAL A 24 -3.85 -1.51 23.09
N SER A 25 -3.06 -0.52 23.55
CA SER A 25 -3.53 0.55 24.44
C SER A 25 -2.96 1.90 24.00
N PHE A 26 -3.84 2.90 23.83
CA PHE A 26 -3.48 4.27 23.47
C PHE A 26 -4.62 5.24 23.73
N ASN A 27 -4.31 6.54 23.67
CA ASN A 27 -5.26 7.63 23.84
C ASN A 27 -5.26 8.55 22.62
N ILE A 28 -6.43 9.05 22.24
CA ILE A 28 -6.65 10.01 21.14
C ILE A 28 -7.37 11.22 21.71
N ASP A 29 -6.87 12.42 21.43
CA ASP A 29 -7.60 13.66 21.70
C ASP A 29 -8.59 13.92 20.54
N THR A 30 -9.81 14.33 20.89
CA THR A 30 -10.87 14.59 19.90
C THR A 30 -10.62 15.80 19.01
N ASP A 31 -9.62 16.64 19.32
CA ASP A 31 -9.21 17.75 18.43
C ASP A 31 -8.13 17.37 17.42
N TRP A 32 -7.57 16.16 17.52
CA TRP A 32 -6.51 15.72 16.63
C TRP A 32 -7.03 15.40 15.22
N LYS A 33 -6.18 15.64 14.24
CA LYS A 33 -6.32 15.21 12.85
C LYS A 33 -5.36 14.04 12.63
N LEU A 34 -5.89 12.82 12.66
CA LEU A 34 -5.07 11.63 12.66
C LEU A 34 -5.05 10.98 11.28
N GLY A 35 -3.87 10.67 10.77
CA GLY A 35 -3.68 9.85 9.58
C GLY A 35 -3.50 8.39 9.97
N LEU A 36 -4.39 7.50 9.54
CA LEU A 36 -4.27 6.05 9.78
C LEU A 36 -3.57 5.39 8.61
N ILE A 37 -2.38 4.87 8.85
CA ILE A 37 -1.51 4.26 7.85
C ILE A 37 -1.18 2.80 8.19
N GLY A 38 -0.84 2.03 7.16
CA GLY A 38 -0.49 0.61 7.27
C GLY A 38 -0.69 -0.11 5.93
N ARG A 39 -0.09 -1.28 5.76
CA ARG A 39 -0.28 -2.11 4.55
C ARG A 39 -1.73 -2.51 4.38
N ASN A 40 -2.13 -2.80 3.14
CA ASN A 40 -3.44 -3.39 2.87
C ASN A 40 -3.57 -4.76 3.54
N GLY A 41 -4.76 -5.03 4.09
CA GLY A 41 -5.02 -6.26 4.86
C GLY A 41 -4.52 -6.26 6.31
N LYS A 42 -3.86 -5.18 6.79
CA LYS A 42 -3.37 -5.08 8.19
C LYS A 42 -4.42 -4.54 9.18
N GLY A 43 -5.68 -4.42 8.78
CA GLY A 43 -6.77 -4.09 9.70
C GLY A 43 -7.14 -2.61 9.82
N LYS A 44 -6.76 -1.72 8.87
CA LYS A 44 -7.17 -0.29 8.91
C LYS A 44 -8.69 -0.14 9.02
N THR A 45 -9.43 -0.66 8.05
CA THR A 45 -10.90 -0.61 8.04
C THR A 45 -11.51 -1.42 9.21
N THR A 46 -10.85 -2.51 9.63
CA THR A 46 -11.26 -3.28 10.82
C THR A 46 -11.16 -2.42 12.07
N PHE A 47 -10.08 -1.67 12.24
CA PHE A 47 -9.91 -0.74 13.36
C PHE A 47 -11.02 0.31 13.40
N LEU A 48 -11.33 0.93 12.25
CA LEU A 48 -12.45 1.89 12.16
C LEU A 48 -13.79 1.25 12.52
N LYS A 49 -14.05 0.01 12.08
CA LYS A 49 -15.28 -0.73 12.41
C LYS A 49 -15.34 -1.12 13.90
N LEU A 50 -14.21 -1.38 14.55
CA LEU A 50 -14.14 -1.60 16.00
C LEU A 50 -14.50 -0.33 16.78
N LEU A 51 -14.00 0.83 16.37
CA LEU A 51 -14.37 2.12 16.98
C LEU A 51 -15.87 2.39 16.83
N LEU A 52 -16.49 1.98 15.72
CA LEU A 52 -17.93 2.06 15.48
C LEU A 52 -18.74 1.05 16.30
N GLY A 53 -18.09 0.09 16.97
CA GLY A 53 -18.77 -0.98 17.72
C GLY A 53 -19.43 -2.04 16.83
N LYS A 54 -18.97 -2.21 15.56
CA LYS A 54 -19.53 -3.22 14.63
C LYS A 54 -19.02 -4.64 14.88
N TYR A 55 -17.99 -4.81 15.69
CA TYR A 55 -17.41 -6.10 16.04
C TYR A 55 -17.25 -6.21 17.56
N GLU A 56 -17.40 -7.42 18.08
CA GLU A 56 -17.06 -7.74 19.46
C GLU A 56 -15.54 -7.87 19.61
N TYR A 57 -14.99 -7.36 20.71
CA TYR A 57 -13.56 -7.34 21.00
C TYR A 57 -13.29 -7.52 22.49
N GLN A 58 -12.07 -7.92 22.81
CA GLN A 58 -11.59 -7.93 24.20
C GLN A 58 -10.89 -6.58 24.51
N GLY A 59 -11.08 -6.09 25.75
CA GLY A 59 -10.58 -4.79 26.19
C GLY A 59 -11.69 -3.76 26.34
N ALA A 60 -11.35 -2.48 26.34
CA ALA A 60 -12.32 -1.40 26.50
C ALA A 60 -11.99 -0.19 25.61
N ILE A 61 -13.01 0.36 24.96
CA ILE A 61 -12.95 1.63 24.24
C ILE A 61 -13.89 2.61 24.95
N SER A 62 -13.29 3.62 25.60
CA SER A 62 -14.02 4.69 26.32
C SER A 62 -14.07 5.94 25.46
N LYS A 63 -15.25 6.50 25.25
CA LYS A 63 -15.46 7.66 24.38
C LYS A 63 -16.58 8.56 24.93
N ASN A 64 -16.45 9.87 24.73
CA ASN A 64 -17.48 10.87 25.06
C ASN A 64 -18.04 11.54 23.78
N VAL A 65 -17.73 10.97 22.58
CA VAL A 65 -18.18 11.46 21.27
C VAL A 65 -18.81 10.33 20.50
N GLU A 66 -19.68 10.64 19.57
CA GLU A 66 -20.20 9.69 18.60
C GLU A 66 -19.21 9.56 17.43
N PHE A 67 -19.08 8.35 16.89
CA PHE A 67 -18.31 8.11 15.68
C PHE A 67 -19.25 8.07 14.49
N ASP A 68 -18.92 8.85 13.46
CA ASP A 68 -19.54 8.75 12.14
C ASP A 68 -18.51 8.27 11.11
N TYR A 69 -18.98 7.49 10.14
CA TYR A 69 -18.12 6.86 9.15
C TYR A 69 -18.41 7.39 7.75
N PHE A 70 -17.33 7.73 7.05
CA PHE A 70 -17.34 8.05 5.63
C PHE A 70 -16.59 6.93 4.86
N PRO A 71 -17.11 6.42 3.74
CA PRO A 71 -18.31 6.89 3.04
C PRO A 71 -19.61 6.43 3.70
N PHE A 72 -20.58 7.36 3.77
CA PHE A 72 -21.93 7.04 4.21
C PHE A 72 -22.70 6.36 3.06
N GLU A 73 -23.38 5.26 3.37
CA GLU A 73 -24.14 4.50 2.39
C GLU A 73 -25.53 5.13 2.17
N VAL A 74 -25.70 5.76 1.01
CA VAL A 74 -26.98 6.35 0.59
C VAL A 74 -27.89 5.27 0.02
N LYS A 75 -28.99 4.94 0.72
CA LYS A 75 -29.91 3.87 0.33
C LYS A 75 -30.68 4.19 -0.95
N ASN A 76 -31.14 5.44 -1.11
CA ASN A 76 -31.84 5.89 -2.31
C ASN A 76 -31.09 7.05 -2.94
N LYS A 77 -30.40 6.76 -4.04
CA LYS A 77 -29.61 7.73 -4.79
C LYS A 77 -30.40 8.60 -5.78
N GLU A 78 -31.69 8.34 -5.96
CA GLU A 78 -32.57 9.16 -6.82
C GLU A 78 -33.04 10.43 -6.13
N ARG A 79 -32.92 10.51 -4.81
CA ARG A 79 -33.25 11.67 -4.00
C ARG A 79 -32.33 12.85 -4.31
N MET A 80 -32.85 14.07 -4.05
CA MET A 80 -32.05 15.29 -4.15
C MET A 80 -30.95 15.31 -3.10
N ALA A 81 -29.81 15.91 -3.43
CA ALA A 81 -28.66 15.99 -2.52
C ALA A 81 -29.03 16.69 -1.20
N ILE A 82 -29.86 17.73 -1.23
CA ILE A 82 -30.33 18.43 -0.02
C ILE A 82 -31.09 17.50 0.93
N GLU A 83 -31.90 16.56 0.41
CA GLU A 83 -32.64 15.62 1.25
C GLU A 83 -31.68 14.65 1.98
N ILE A 84 -30.58 14.25 1.32
CA ILE A 84 -29.54 13.41 1.93
C ILE A 84 -28.79 14.19 3.01
N VAL A 85 -28.48 15.47 2.77
CA VAL A 85 -27.88 16.34 3.79
C VAL A 85 -28.78 16.42 5.02
N ASN A 86 -30.09 16.64 4.83
CA ASN A 86 -31.06 16.74 5.93
C ASN A 86 -31.27 15.41 6.66
N GLU A 87 -31.11 14.27 5.99
CA GLU A 87 -31.15 12.94 6.62
C GLU A 87 -29.96 12.73 7.57
N ILE A 88 -28.75 13.10 7.12
CA ILE A 88 -27.50 12.90 7.88
C ILE A 88 -27.37 13.93 9.00
N ALA A 89 -27.71 15.19 8.71
CA ALA A 89 -27.59 16.32 9.62
C ALA A 89 -28.94 17.05 9.73
N PRO A 90 -29.90 16.51 10.51
CA PRO A 90 -31.21 17.12 10.68
C PRO A 90 -31.09 18.48 11.39
N ASN A 91 -32.00 19.41 11.00
CA ASN A 91 -32.11 20.76 11.56
C ASN A 91 -30.88 21.69 11.32
N VAL A 92 -30.08 21.42 10.31
CA VAL A 92 -29.02 22.34 9.89
C VAL A 92 -29.62 23.46 9.04
N GLU A 93 -29.25 24.69 9.38
CA GLU A 93 -29.68 25.90 8.64
C GLU A 93 -29.00 25.92 7.24
N ASP A 94 -29.77 26.26 6.20
CA ASP A 94 -29.32 26.24 4.80
C ASP A 94 -28.05 27.08 4.57
N TRP A 95 -27.91 28.20 5.24
CA TRP A 95 -26.73 29.05 5.11
C TRP A 95 -25.44 28.35 5.57
N LYS A 96 -25.52 27.41 6.53
CA LYS A 96 -24.38 26.61 6.97
C LYS A 96 -23.96 25.63 5.88
N ILE A 97 -24.94 25.01 5.21
CA ILE A 97 -24.68 24.10 4.07
C ILE A 97 -24.02 24.87 2.93
N ILE A 98 -24.57 26.04 2.57
CA ILE A 98 -24.03 26.91 1.52
C ILE A 98 -22.60 27.37 1.85
N ARG A 99 -22.34 27.71 3.11
CA ARG A 99 -20.98 28.09 3.56
C ARG A 99 -19.99 26.96 3.37
N GLU A 100 -20.35 25.73 3.75
CA GLU A 100 -19.49 24.56 3.60
C GLU A 100 -19.23 24.21 2.12
N LEU A 101 -20.26 24.33 1.27
CA LEU A 101 -20.12 24.16 -0.19
C LEU A 101 -19.13 25.16 -0.79
N ASN A 102 -19.24 26.45 -0.40
CA ASN A 102 -18.32 27.50 -0.85
C ASN A 102 -16.87 27.20 -0.43
N LEU A 103 -16.65 26.63 0.78
CA LEU A 103 -15.33 26.21 1.22
C LEU A 103 -14.73 25.07 0.37
N LEU A 104 -15.57 24.27 -0.29
CA LEU A 104 -15.19 23.20 -1.20
C LEU A 104 -15.22 23.62 -2.68
N ASN A 105 -15.41 24.91 -2.98
CA ASN A 105 -15.56 25.43 -4.34
C ASN A 105 -16.59 24.62 -5.14
N THR A 106 -17.78 24.45 -4.56
CA THR A 106 -18.87 23.67 -5.15
C THR A 106 -20.11 24.56 -5.30
N ASP A 107 -20.74 24.50 -6.48
CA ASP A 107 -21.93 25.26 -6.77
C ASP A 107 -23.08 24.80 -5.88
N THR A 108 -23.91 25.74 -5.44
CA THR A 108 -25.12 25.47 -4.64
C THR A 108 -26.21 24.72 -5.43
N GLU A 109 -26.22 24.83 -6.75
CA GLU A 109 -27.16 24.08 -7.62
C GLU A 109 -27.06 22.56 -7.45
N VAL A 110 -25.89 22.06 -7.02
CA VAL A 110 -25.66 20.64 -6.74
C VAL A 110 -26.65 20.08 -5.71
N LEU A 111 -27.12 20.91 -4.76
CA LEU A 111 -28.09 20.51 -3.74
C LEU A 111 -29.44 20.08 -4.31
N TYR A 112 -29.84 20.66 -5.44
CA TYR A 112 -31.15 20.45 -6.08
C TYR A 112 -31.10 19.43 -7.22
N ARG A 113 -29.97 18.76 -7.42
CA ARG A 113 -29.84 17.64 -8.36
C ARG A 113 -30.00 16.31 -7.63
N SER A 114 -30.51 15.29 -8.37
CA SER A 114 -30.52 13.92 -7.85
C SER A 114 -29.10 13.44 -7.60
N PHE A 115 -28.89 12.77 -6.47
CA PHE A 115 -27.54 12.35 -6.03
C PHE A 115 -26.83 11.41 -7.02
N ASN A 116 -27.58 10.57 -7.76
CA ASN A 116 -27.05 9.69 -8.80
C ASN A 116 -26.55 10.44 -10.05
N LEU A 117 -27.02 11.69 -10.28
CA LEU A 117 -26.57 12.53 -11.40
C LEU A 117 -25.34 13.36 -11.06
N LEU A 118 -24.91 13.38 -9.79
CA LEU A 118 -23.72 14.07 -9.35
C LEU A 118 -22.48 13.29 -9.76
N SER A 119 -21.43 14.03 -10.12
CA SER A 119 -20.11 13.42 -10.29
C SER A 119 -19.62 12.78 -8.99
N GLY A 120 -18.73 11.79 -9.07
CA GLY A 120 -18.18 11.14 -7.87
C GLY A 120 -17.54 12.12 -6.89
N GLY A 121 -16.87 13.17 -7.41
CA GLY A 121 -16.31 14.25 -6.60
C GLY A 121 -17.36 15.09 -5.88
N GLU A 122 -18.46 15.43 -6.53
CA GLU A 122 -19.60 16.15 -5.92
C GLU A 122 -20.29 15.31 -4.85
N GLN A 123 -20.49 14.00 -5.10
CA GLN A 123 -21.04 13.07 -4.11
C GLN A 123 -20.21 13.03 -2.83
N ILE A 124 -18.89 12.89 -2.97
CA ILE A 124 -17.94 12.88 -1.84
C ILE A 124 -18.03 14.19 -1.06
N LYS A 125 -18.06 15.34 -1.73
CA LYS A 125 -18.15 16.65 -1.11
C LYS A 125 -19.45 16.81 -0.31
N ILE A 126 -20.60 16.44 -0.89
CA ILE A 126 -21.91 16.48 -0.20
C ILE A 126 -21.91 15.62 1.05
N LEU A 127 -21.45 14.36 0.97
CA LEU A 127 -21.42 13.46 2.11
C LEU A 127 -20.50 13.97 3.23
N LEU A 128 -19.30 14.49 2.89
CA LEU A 128 -18.39 15.04 3.88
C LEU A 128 -18.95 16.27 4.57
N ILE A 129 -19.55 17.19 3.82
CA ILE A 129 -20.23 18.37 4.39
C ILE A 129 -21.29 17.94 5.37
N SER A 130 -22.16 17.00 4.97
CA SER A 130 -23.26 16.50 5.81
C SER A 130 -22.75 15.94 7.13
N LEU A 131 -21.69 15.15 7.10
CA LEU A 131 -21.10 14.55 8.29
C LEU A 131 -20.43 15.60 9.21
N PHE A 132 -19.77 16.62 8.65
CA PHE A 132 -19.18 17.70 9.46
C PHE A 132 -20.22 18.68 10.02
N LEU A 133 -21.40 18.78 9.41
CA LEU A 133 -22.49 19.61 9.89
C LEU A 133 -23.33 18.94 11.01
N LYS A 134 -23.24 17.62 11.15
CA LYS A 134 -23.99 16.87 12.18
C LYS A 134 -23.65 17.32 13.61
N GLY A 135 -22.42 17.75 13.86
CA GLY A 135 -21.96 18.27 15.18
C GLY A 135 -21.79 17.18 16.23
N ASN A 136 -20.95 17.46 17.23
CA ASN A 136 -20.60 16.57 18.35
C ASN A 136 -20.19 15.14 17.97
N ASN A 137 -19.54 15.01 16.82
CA ASN A 137 -19.07 13.75 16.30
C ASN A 137 -17.55 13.77 16.05
N PHE A 138 -16.97 12.58 16.01
CA PHE A 138 -15.61 12.35 15.59
C PHE A 138 -15.63 11.51 14.31
N LEU A 139 -15.12 12.06 13.21
CA LEU A 139 -15.27 11.43 11.90
C LEU A 139 -14.21 10.37 11.64
N LEU A 140 -14.64 9.24 11.08
CA LEU A 140 -13.80 8.17 10.56
C LEU A 140 -13.90 8.21 9.04
N ILE A 141 -12.90 8.78 8.39
CA ILE A 141 -12.88 9.05 6.94
C ILE A 141 -12.00 8.00 6.26
N ASP A 142 -12.61 7.11 5.48
CA ASP A 142 -11.90 6.02 4.80
C ASP A 142 -11.81 6.31 3.30
N GLU A 143 -10.59 6.57 2.81
CA GLU A 143 -10.21 6.78 1.40
C GLU A 143 -11.06 7.82 0.64
N PRO A 144 -11.16 9.07 1.10
CA PRO A 144 -11.99 10.10 0.43
C PRO A 144 -11.38 10.59 -0.89
N THR A 145 -10.13 10.26 -1.18
CA THR A 145 -9.38 10.74 -2.35
C THR A 145 -9.48 9.84 -3.57
N ASN A 146 -10.09 8.66 -3.43
CA ASN A 146 -10.23 7.72 -4.55
C ASN A 146 -11.09 8.33 -5.67
N HIS A 147 -10.64 8.17 -6.90
CA HIS A 147 -11.31 8.68 -8.12
C HIS A 147 -11.45 10.20 -8.20
N LEU A 148 -10.79 10.97 -7.34
CA LEU A 148 -10.77 12.43 -7.42
C LEU A 148 -9.62 12.90 -8.30
N ASP A 149 -9.90 13.89 -9.15
CA ASP A 149 -8.86 14.61 -9.87
C ASP A 149 -8.03 15.53 -8.93
N ILE A 150 -6.91 16.02 -9.43
CA ILE A 150 -5.95 16.82 -8.65
C ILE A 150 -6.61 18.09 -8.10
N GLU A 151 -7.45 18.77 -8.89
CA GLU A 151 -8.14 19.99 -8.48
C GLU A 151 -9.11 19.73 -7.30
N THR A 152 -9.93 18.70 -7.42
CA THR A 152 -10.87 18.29 -6.36
C THR A 152 -10.15 17.85 -5.09
N ARG A 153 -9.02 17.12 -5.22
CA ARG A 153 -8.18 16.74 -4.07
C ARG A 153 -7.64 17.96 -3.34
N ASN A 154 -7.12 18.96 -4.06
CA ASN A 154 -6.60 20.18 -3.45
C ASN A 154 -7.70 20.98 -2.74
N ASN A 155 -8.91 21.05 -3.31
CA ASN A 155 -10.06 21.66 -2.63
C ASN A 155 -10.41 20.93 -1.32
N LEU A 156 -10.34 19.60 -1.33
CA LEU A 156 -10.60 18.78 -0.15
C LEU A 156 -9.50 18.95 0.92
N VAL A 157 -8.23 19.11 0.53
CA VAL A 157 -7.13 19.46 1.44
C VAL A 157 -7.45 20.76 2.18
N ASN A 158 -7.72 21.83 1.43
CA ASN A 158 -8.00 23.18 1.99
C ASN A 158 -9.22 23.17 2.93
N TYR A 159 -10.18 22.29 2.68
CA TYR A 159 -11.35 22.10 3.52
C TYR A 159 -11.00 21.38 4.82
N LEU A 160 -10.35 20.20 4.75
CA LEU A 160 -10.01 19.39 5.91
C LEU A 160 -8.94 20.04 6.80
N GLU A 161 -8.07 20.88 6.25
CA GLU A 161 -7.14 21.69 7.06
C GLU A 161 -7.83 22.60 8.06
N LYS A 162 -9.05 23.03 7.77
CA LYS A 162 -9.86 23.90 8.66
C LYS A 162 -10.70 23.12 9.64
N LYS A 163 -10.80 21.78 9.49
CA LYS A 163 -11.60 20.91 10.37
C LYS A 163 -10.73 20.29 11.46
N LYS A 164 -11.39 19.74 12.49
CA LYS A 164 -10.77 19.04 13.60
C LYS A 164 -11.56 17.78 13.93
N GLY A 165 -10.94 16.86 14.67
CA GLY A 165 -11.62 15.72 15.22
C GLY A 165 -11.95 14.64 14.20
N PHE A 166 -10.93 14.05 13.57
CA PHE A 166 -11.14 12.94 12.64
C PHE A 166 -9.94 12.00 12.53
N ILE A 167 -10.22 10.77 12.13
CA ILE A 167 -9.24 9.82 11.62
C ILE A 167 -9.41 9.74 10.11
N LEU A 168 -8.33 9.93 9.39
CA LEU A 168 -8.26 9.88 7.93
C LEU A 168 -7.43 8.68 7.48
N VAL A 169 -8.03 7.77 6.74
CA VAL A 169 -7.31 6.76 5.97
C VAL A 169 -7.12 7.29 4.56
N SER A 170 -5.90 7.39 4.10
CA SER A 170 -5.60 7.73 2.71
C SER A 170 -4.27 7.12 2.29
N HIS A 171 -4.19 6.79 1.02
CA HIS A 171 -2.97 6.33 0.37
C HIS A 171 -2.23 7.47 -0.37
N ASP A 172 -2.77 8.68 -0.35
CA ASP A 172 -2.15 9.87 -0.91
C ASP A 172 -1.25 10.55 0.13
N ARG A 173 0.07 10.49 -0.12
CA ARG A 173 1.09 11.04 0.78
C ARG A 173 1.03 12.55 0.91
N ASN A 174 0.76 13.25 -0.20
CA ASN A 174 0.66 14.70 -0.23
C ASN A 174 -0.58 15.20 0.53
N PHE A 175 -1.68 14.47 0.37
CA PHE A 175 -2.91 14.71 1.09
C PHE A 175 -2.73 14.55 2.61
N LEU A 176 -2.10 13.45 3.06
CA LEU A 176 -1.80 13.23 4.48
C LEU A 176 -0.86 14.30 5.02
N ASP A 177 0.20 14.66 4.30
CA ASP A 177 1.18 15.66 4.77
C ASP A 177 0.55 17.02 5.07
N LYS A 178 -0.41 17.44 4.25
CA LYS A 178 -1.08 18.73 4.40
C LYS A 178 -2.17 18.72 5.47
N VAL A 179 -2.89 17.62 5.62
CA VAL A 179 -4.13 17.58 6.42
C VAL A 179 -3.91 17.14 7.85
N VAL A 180 -3.02 16.16 8.11
CA VAL A 180 -2.91 15.53 9.42
C VAL A 180 -1.80 16.12 10.29
N ASN A 181 -1.98 16.05 11.62
CA ASN A 181 -1.00 16.47 12.61
C ASN A 181 -0.53 15.34 13.54
N HIS A 182 -1.14 14.18 13.45
CA HIS A 182 -0.75 12.94 14.13
C HIS A 182 -0.89 11.77 13.19
N ILE A 183 -0.04 10.77 13.34
CA ILE A 183 -0.09 9.52 12.57
C ILE A 183 -0.38 8.35 13.49
N ILE A 184 -1.36 7.54 13.13
CA ILE A 184 -1.60 6.21 13.68
C ILE A 184 -1.03 5.21 12.70
N SER A 185 0.00 4.46 13.10
CA SER A 185 0.57 3.39 12.28
C SER A 185 0.19 2.02 12.81
N ILE A 186 -0.35 1.16 11.94
CA ILE A 186 -0.62 -0.24 12.24
C ILE A 186 0.56 -1.07 11.77
N ASN A 187 1.33 -1.61 12.74
CA ASN A 187 2.49 -2.47 12.52
C ASN A 187 2.18 -3.88 13.06
N ASN A 188 2.00 -4.84 12.15
CA ASN A 188 1.59 -6.20 12.51
C ASN A 188 0.34 -6.22 13.43
N THR A 189 0.52 -6.50 14.73
CA THR A 189 -0.56 -6.59 15.72
C THR A 189 -0.61 -5.37 16.65
N ASN A 190 0.30 -4.40 16.49
CA ASN A 190 0.42 -3.24 17.35
C ASN A 190 0.01 -1.94 16.63
N ILE A 191 -0.43 -0.96 17.40
CA ILE A 191 -0.76 0.39 16.92
C ILE A 191 0.13 1.38 17.67
N GLU A 192 0.78 2.26 16.91
CA GLU A 192 1.63 3.33 17.42
C GLU A 192 1.08 4.68 16.97
N ILE A 193 1.05 5.65 17.91
CA ILE A 193 0.65 7.03 17.61
C ILE A 193 1.89 7.92 17.70
N GLN A 194 2.11 8.73 16.67
CA GLN A 194 3.20 9.68 16.62
C GLN A 194 2.68 11.06 16.23
N GLN A 195 3.16 12.10 16.92
CA GLN A 195 2.91 13.48 16.55
C GLN A 195 3.69 13.86 15.32
N GLY A 196 3.06 14.57 14.40
CA GLY A 196 3.62 15.02 13.12
C GLY A 196 2.80 14.59 11.92
N ASN A 197 3.24 15.00 10.73
CA ASN A 197 2.66 14.62 9.46
C ASN A 197 3.28 13.32 8.90
N PHE A 198 2.82 12.89 7.72
CA PHE A 198 3.31 11.67 7.10
C PHE A 198 4.83 11.71 6.82
N SER A 199 5.36 12.82 6.33
CA SER A 199 6.79 12.97 6.01
C SER A 199 7.67 12.84 7.25
N SER A 200 7.30 13.49 8.36
CA SER A 200 8.03 13.38 9.64
C SER A 200 7.98 11.96 10.22
N TRP A 201 6.81 11.31 10.15
CA TRP A 201 6.68 9.92 10.55
C TRP A 201 7.56 9.00 9.68
N LYS A 202 7.56 9.19 8.36
CA LYS A 202 8.36 8.38 7.43
C LYS A 202 9.86 8.51 7.70
N GLU A 203 10.33 9.73 7.96
CA GLU A 203 11.74 9.97 8.29
C GLU A 203 12.14 9.25 9.58
N ASN A 204 11.31 9.36 10.64
CA ASN A 204 11.54 8.67 11.89
C ASN A 204 11.53 7.14 11.71
N LYS A 205 10.57 6.61 10.94
CA LYS A 205 10.48 5.20 10.63
C LYS A 205 11.72 4.72 9.87
N ASN A 206 12.19 5.46 8.87
CA ASN A 206 13.39 5.13 8.13
C ASN A 206 14.64 5.12 9.02
N ARG A 207 14.77 6.08 9.94
CA ARG A 207 15.86 6.10 10.94
C ARG A 207 15.81 4.88 11.85
N GLN A 208 14.63 4.55 12.35
CA GLN A 208 14.43 3.37 13.18
C GLN A 208 14.76 2.08 12.43
N ASP A 209 14.24 1.89 11.23
CA ASP A 209 14.48 0.71 10.39
C ASP A 209 15.97 0.54 10.05
N ASN A 210 16.68 1.64 9.76
CA ASN A 210 18.12 1.62 9.53
C ASN A 210 18.90 1.22 10.80
N PHE A 211 18.51 1.75 11.96
CA PHE A 211 19.12 1.38 13.22
C PHE A 211 18.89 -0.11 13.54
N GLU A 212 17.67 -0.58 13.37
CA GLU A 212 17.31 -1.99 13.58
C GLU A 212 18.04 -2.93 12.59
N LYS A 213 18.21 -2.52 11.31
CA LYS A 213 19.02 -3.27 10.34
C LYS A 213 20.46 -3.42 10.80
N ILE A 214 21.09 -2.33 11.23
CA ILE A 214 22.47 -2.37 11.73
C ILE A 214 22.58 -3.27 12.97
N GLN A 215 21.61 -3.22 13.87
CA GLN A 215 21.56 -4.11 15.04
C GLN A 215 21.40 -5.58 14.63
N ASN A 216 20.49 -5.88 13.70
CA ASN A 216 20.27 -7.23 13.20
C ASN A 216 21.53 -7.78 12.49
N GLU A 217 22.23 -6.97 11.69
CA GLU A 217 23.49 -7.39 11.08
C GLU A 217 24.56 -7.71 12.12
N ARG A 218 24.66 -6.94 13.20
CA ARG A 218 25.60 -7.22 14.32
C ARG A 218 25.21 -8.53 15.02
N LEU A 219 23.94 -8.69 15.36
CA LEU A 219 23.44 -9.91 15.99
C LEU A 219 23.67 -11.13 15.11
N GLN A 220 23.43 -11.02 13.80
CA GLN A 220 23.66 -12.11 12.84
C GLN A 220 25.15 -12.48 12.74
N LYS A 221 26.06 -11.49 12.74
CA LYS A 221 27.52 -11.76 12.80
C LYS A 221 27.90 -12.48 14.08
N ASP A 222 27.34 -12.09 15.20
CA ASP A 222 27.61 -12.75 16.48
C ASP A 222 27.04 -14.16 16.52
N ILE A 223 25.82 -14.39 16.01
CA ILE A 223 25.22 -15.73 15.87
C ILE A 223 26.13 -16.62 15.02
N ASN A 224 26.55 -16.14 13.84
CA ASN A 224 27.45 -16.90 12.97
C ASN A 224 28.79 -17.24 13.66
N ARG A 225 29.36 -16.32 14.46
CA ARG A 225 30.55 -16.60 15.26
C ARG A 225 30.32 -17.68 16.30
N LEU A 226 29.18 -17.64 17.00
CA LEU A 226 28.81 -18.64 17.99
C LEU A 226 28.55 -20.01 17.34
N GLU A 227 27.91 -20.05 16.17
CA GLU A 227 27.71 -21.29 15.40
C GLU A 227 29.04 -21.92 14.97
N ILE A 228 30.00 -21.12 14.51
CA ILE A 228 31.36 -21.60 14.18
C ILE A 228 32.03 -22.13 15.44
N ALA A 229 31.93 -21.44 16.56
CA ALA A 229 32.47 -21.90 17.84
C ALA A 229 31.83 -23.21 18.29
N SER A 230 30.50 -23.36 18.15
CA SER A 230 29.76 -24.59 18.45
C SER A 230 30.29 -25.76 17.57
N LYS A 231 30.40 -25.54 16.26
CA LYS A 231 30.95 -26.58 15.34
C LYS A 231 32.37 -26.97 15.69
N ASN A 232 33.21 -26.03 16.14
CA ASN A 232 34.58 -26.33 16.59
C ASN A 232 34.58 -27.12 17.91
N CYS A 233 33.71 -26.77 18.87
CA CYS A 233 33.56 -27.52 20.11
C CYS A 233 33.08 -28.97 19.83
N ALA A 234 32.12 -29.16 18.93
CA ALA A 234 31.68 -30.49 18.51
C ALA A 234 32.80 -31.32 17.85
N LYS A 235 33.66 -30.70 17.01
CA LYS A 235 34.83 -31.36 16.44
C LYS A 235 35.83 -31.79 17.50
N TRP A 236 36.15 -30.94 18.47
CA TRP A 236 37.05 -31.28 19.59
C TRP A 236 36.48 -32.39 20.47
N SER A 237 35.16 -32.40 20.70
CA SER A 237 34.50 -33.50 21.41
C SER A 237 34.67 -34.84 20.69
N ASN A 238 34.42 -34.83 19.36
CA ASN A 238 34.58 -36.04 18.53
C ASN A 238 36.07 -36.52 18.43
N GLU A 239 37.03 -35.60 18.37
CA GLU A 239 38.44 -35.92 18.37
C GLU A 239 38.91 -36.50 19.72
N ALA A 240 38.42 -35.95 20.83
CA ALA A 240 38.68 -36.49 22.16
C ALA A 240 38.13 -37.91 22.32
N GLU A 241 36.93 -38.18 21.75
CA GLU A 241 36.32 -39.52 21.75
C GLU A 241 37.11 -40.52 20.89
N LYS A 242 37.57 -40.10 19.71
CA LYS A 242 38.46 -40.91 18.85
C LYS A 242 39.81 -41.22 19.52
N THR A 243 40.34 -40.31 20.34
CA THR A 243 41.59 -40.51 21.07
C THR A 243 41.41 -41.53 22.20
N LYS A 244 40.23 -41.59 22.82
CA LYS A 244 39.87 -42.60 23.81
C LYS A 244 39.85 -44.03 23.24
N ASN A 245 39.47 -44.17 21.97
CA ASN A 245 39.31 -45.46 21.28
C ASN A 245 40.56 -45.88 20.45
N LYS A 246 41.65 -45.09 20.39
CA LYS A 246 42.87 -45.49 19.71
C LYS A 246 43.59 -46.56 20.50
N LYS A 247 43.75 -47.77 19.91
CA LYS A 247 44.66 -48.81 20.40
C LYS A 247 46.11 -48.32 20.21
N TYR A 248 46.78 -47.98 21.30
CA TYR A 248 48.22 -47.71 21.27
C TYR A 248 48.96 -49.05 21.23
N ASN A 249 49.64 -49.34 20.11
CA ASN A 249 50.62 -50.39 19.98
C ASN A 249 51.99 -49.82 20.40
N SER A 250 52.31 -49.85 21.68
CA SER A 250 53.69 -49.64 22.12
C SER A 250 53.88 -50.07 23.61
N GLU A 251 55.01 -50.62 23.91
CA GLU A 251 55.45 -51.28 25.18
C GLU A 251 55.63 -50.31 26.37
N THR A 252 55.11 -49.12 26.36
CA THR A 252 55.14 -48.23 27.52
C THR A 252 53.81 -48.28 28.26
N THR A 253 53.90 -48.59 29.54
CA THR A 253 52.78 -48.59 30.47
C THR A 253 52.20 -47.16 30.64
N ILE A 254 51.43 -46.72 29.67
CA ILE A 254 50.65 -45.49 29.78
C ILE A 254 49.41 -45.82 30.59
N ASP A 255 49.20 -45.10 31.68
CA ASP A 255 48.03 -45.22 32.55
C ASP A 255 46.75 -44.91 31.77
N LYS A 256 46.07 -45.97 31.27
CA LYS A 256 44.83 -45.85 30.49
C LYS A 256 43.74 -45.17 31.30
N GLY A 257 43.81 -45.24 32.63
CA GLY A 257 42.85 -44.56 33.52
C GLY A 257 42.99 -43.03 33.45
N TYR A 258 44.21 -42.53 33.41
CA TYR A 258 44.53 -41.10 33.33
C TYR A 258 44.04 -40.49 32.01
N ILE A 259 44.31 -41.18 30.87
CA ILE A 259 43.88 -40.71 29.53
C ILE A 259 42.35 -40.73 29.42
N GLY A 260 41.70 -41.79 29.91
CA GLY A 260 40.22 -41.86 29.96
C GLY A 260 39.61 -40.75 30.79
N HIS A 261 40.15 -40.49 31.99
CA HIS A 261 39.65 -39.42 32.87
C HIS A 261 39.85 -38.04 32.28
N LYS A 262 40.98 -37.79 31.58
CA LYS A 262 41.24 -36.52 30.87
C LYS A 262 40.30 -36.31 29.68
N ALA A 263 39.98 -37.38 28.91
CA ALA A 263 39.03 -37.34 27.81
C ALA A 263 37.58 -37.06 28.32
N ASP A 264 37.18 -37.76 29.40
CA ASP A 264 35.83 -37.54 30.02
C ASP A 264 35.69 -36.10 30.57
N LYS A 265 36.75 -35.55 31.18
CA LYS A 265 36.76 -34.14 31.64
C LYS A 265 36.70 -33.15 30.50
N MET A 266 37.35 -33.40 29.37
CA MET A 266 37.26 -32.58 28.16
C MET A 266 35.88 -32.67 27.55
N MET A 267 35.28 -33.86 27.46
CA MET A 267 33.96 -34.09 26.92
C MET A 267 32.87 -33.40 27.76
N LYS A 268 32.94 -33.47 29.11
CA LYS A 268 32.07 -32.74 30.00
C LYS A 268 32.17 -31.21 29.81
N LYS A 269 33.40 -30.69 29.66
CA LYS A 269 33.62 -29.25 29.39
C LYS A 269 33.04 -28.83 28.04
N SER A 270 33.22 -29.65 27.00
CA SER A 270 32.66 -29.39 25.66
C SER A 270 31.15 -29.36 25.67
N LYS A 271 30.47 -30.35 26.30
CA LYS A 271 28.98 -30.34 26.42
C LYS A 271 28.43 -29.12 27.17
N VAL A 272 29.08 -28.73 28.26
CA VAL A 272 28.66 -27.51 29.01
C VAL A 272 28.85 -26.25 28.15
N MET A 273 29.92 -26.21 27.32
CA MET A 273 30.20 -25.09 26.44
C MET A 273 29.22 -25.06 25.28
N GLU A 274 28.88 -26.19 24.68
CA GLU A 274 27.83 -26.32 23.65
C GLU A 274 26.47 -25.82 24.16
N GLN A 275 26.03 -26.26 25.34
CA GLN A 275 24.76 -25.79 25.94
C GLN A 275 24.77 -24.29 26.19
N ARG A 276 25.89 -23.69 26.65
CA ARG A 276 26.01 -22.24 26.83
C ARG A 276 25.93 -21.49 25.52
N ILE A 277 26.58 -22.01 24.47
CA ILE A 277 26.59 -21.43 23.13
C ILE A 277 25.18 -21.50 22.54
N GLU A 278 24.54 -22.66 22.65
CA GLU A 278 23.15 -22.85 22.16
C GLU A 278 22.16 -21.89 22.85
N LYS A 279 22.26 -21.76 24.17
CA LYS A 279 21.48 -20.78 24.93
C LYS A 279 21.72 -19.34 24.46
N ALA A 280 22.99 -18.95 24.26
CA ALA A 280 23.37 -17.64 23.77
C ALA A 280 22.89 -17.39 22.31
N ILE A 281 22.89 -18.40 21.44
CA ILE A 281 22.33 -18.33 20.09
C ILE A 281 20.83 -18.08 20.18
N ASN A 282 20.10 -18.87 20.98
CA ASN A 282 18.65 -18.72 21.16
C ASN A 282 18.27 -17.34 21.72
N GLU A 283 19.01 -16.84 22.73
CA GLU A 283 18.81 -15.50 23.28
C GLU A 283 19.03 -14.42 22.21
N LYS A 284 20.09 -14.51 21.41
CA LYS A 284 20.37 -13.55 20.34
C LYS A 284 19.40 -13.67 19.17
N THR A 285 18.93 -14.86 18.82
CA THR A 285 17.92 -15.07 17.78
C THR A 285 16.60 -14.46 18.18
N ASN A 286 16.21 -14.55 19.45
CA ASN A 286 14.99 -13.91 19.97
C ASN A 286 15.06 -12.38 19.98
N LEU A 287 16.27 -11.80 19.96
CA LEU A 287 16.49 -10.36 19.87
C LEU A 287 16.44 -9.83 18.44
N LEU A 288 16.50 -10.71 17.42
CA LEU A 288 16.35 -10.30 16.04
C LEU A 288 14.95 -9.74 15.80
N LYS A 289 14.90 -8.50 15.38
CA LYS A 289 13.63 -7.84 15.04
C LYS A 289 13.20 -8.24 13.64
N ASN A 290 11.92 -8.55 13.50
CA ASN A 290 11.29 -8.75 12.20
C ASN A 290 11.12 -7.39 11.50
N ILE A 291 12.14 -6.95 10.79
CA ILE A 291 12.07 -5.77 9.95
C ILE A 291 11.29 -6.14 8.71
N GLU A 292 10.26 -5.37 8.38
CA GLU A 292 9.61 -5.51 7.08
C GLU A 292 10.59 -5.13 5.98
N VAL A 293 11.17 -6.13 5.34
CA VAL A 293 12.06 -5.91 4.20
C VAL A 293 11.18 -5.54 3.00
N ASN A 294 11.38 -4.34 2.48
CA ASN A 294 10.79 -3.96 1.21
C ASN A 294 11.55 -4.68 0.09
N ASP A 295 11.04 -5.83 -0.33
CA ASP A 295 11.59 -6.57 -1.46
C ASP A 295 11.44 -5.76 -2.75
N THR A 296 12.51 -5.68 -3.54
CA THR A 296 12.49 -4.94 -4.81
C THR A 296 11.68 -5.68 -5.86
N LEU A 297 10.80 -4.95 -6.55
CA LEU A 297 10.10 -5.44 -7.73
C LEU A 297 11.04 -5.40 -8.94
N LYS A 298 10.84 -6.30 -9.89
CA LYS A 298 11.64 -6.36 -11.14
C LYS A 298 10.74 -6.16 -12.34
N ILE A 299 11.09 -5.17 -13.21
CA ILE A 299 10.48 -4.96 -14.53
C ILE A 299 11.52 -5.35 -15.57
N ILE A 300 11.11 -6.05 -16.63
CA ILE A 300 12.00 -6.46 -17.72
C ILE A 300 11.51 -5.81 -19.03
N PRO A 301 11.85 -4.53 -19.28
CA PRO A 301 11.41 -3.85 -20.47
C PRO A 301 12.12 -4.37 -21.71
N LEU A 302 11.39 -4.48 -22.83
CA LEU A 302 11.95 -4.74 -24.14
C LEU A 302 12.29 -3.42 -24.81
N LYS A 303 13.48 -3.31 -25.37
CA LYS A 303 13.86 -2.17 -26.19
C LYS A 303 13.42 -2.40 -27.63
N SER A 304 12.87 -1.38 -28.27
CA SER A 304 12.57 -1.37 -29.69
C SER A 304 13.67 -0.62 -30.46
N ASN A 305 13.97 -1.05 -31.70
CA ASN A 305 14.88 -0.33 -32.58
C ASN A 305 14.19 0.87 -33.26
N LYS A 306 12.86 1.00 -33.10
CA LYS A 306 12.06 2.08 -33.68
C LYS A 306 12.04 3.27 -32.72
N ASN A 307 12.10 4.47 -33.28
CA ASN A 307 12.00 5.73 -32.53
C ASN A 307 11.45 6.82 -33.46
N PRO A 308 10.37 7.53 -33.13
CA PRO A 308 9.52 7.35 -31.92
C PRO A 308 8.69 6.05 -31.94
N LEU A 309 8.29 5.58 -30.77
CA LEU A 309 7.37 4.46 -30.60
C LEU A 309 5.93 4.87 -30.88
N ILE A 310 5.59 6.09 -30.44
CA ILE A 310 4.27 6.71 -30.66
C ILE A 310 4.52 8.16 -31.07
N PHE A 311 3.78 8.59 -32.08
CA PHE A 311 3.79 9.95 -32.58
C PHE A 311 2.35 10.46 -32.71
N ALA A 312 2.09 11.65 -32.20
CA ALA A 312 0.82 12.35 -32.34
C ALA A 312 1.07 13.82 -32.67
N HIS A 313 0.46 14.32 -33.74
CA HIS A 313 0.52 15.71 -34.12
C HIS A 313 -0.89 16.28 -34.29
N ASN A 314 -1.19 17.36 -33.54
CA ASN A 314 -2.51 17.99 -33.49
C ASN A 314 -3.65 17.00 -33.27
N LEU A 315 -3.40 15.98 -32.41
CA LEU A 315 -4.37 14.94 -32.10
C LEU A 315 -5.54 15.49 -31.31
N GLN A 316 -6.76 15.24 -31.78
CA GLN A 316 -8.02 15.49 -31.09
C GLN A 316 -8.95 14.31 -31.27
N ILE A 317 -9.44 13.72 -30.19
CA ILE A 317 -10.43 12.65 -30.23
C ILE A 317 -11.83 13.26 -30.26
N LYS A 318 -12.73 12.63 -31.06
CA LYS A 318 -14.12 13.04 -31.20
C LYS A 318 -15.05 11.94 -30.70
N TYR A 319 -16.06 12.36 -29.95
CA TYR A 319 -17.25 11.55 -29.71
C TYR A 319 -18.45 12.23 -30.37
N SER A 320 -19.10 11.54 -31.28
CA SER A 320 -20.17 12.10 -32.12
C SER A 320 -19.70 13.28 -32.96
N LYS A 321 -19.97 14.53 -32.58
CA LYS A 321 -19.56 15.74 -33.30
C LYS A 321 -18.67 16.67 -32.47
N GLU A 322 -18.45 16.36 -31.19
CA GLU A 322 -17.69 17.23 -30.29
C GLU A 322 -16.27 16.69 -30.04
N THR A 323 -15.32 17.62 -30.05
CA THR A 323 -13.94 17.35 -29.62
C THR A 323 -13.85 17.38 -28.11
N ILE A 324 -13.12 16.43 -27.52
CA ILE A 324 -13.08 16.28 -26.05
C ILE A 324 -12.06 17.21 -25.43
N PHE A 325 -10.93 17.45 -26.10
CA PHE A 325 -9.83 18.30 -25.63
C PHE A 325 -9.21 19.09 -26.78
N ASN A 326 -8.43 20.13 -26.44
CA ASN A 326 -7.66 20.92 -27.40
C ASN A 326 -6.58 20.07 -28.08
N PRO A 327 -6.16 20.43 -29.35
CA PRO A 327 -5.17 19.65 -30.06
C PRO A 327 -3.89 19.45 -29.25
N ILE A 328 -3.41 18.22 -29.18
CA ILE A 328 -2.17 17.86 -28.52
C ILE A 328 -1.14 17.31 -29.51
N THR A 329 0.12 17.61 -29.25
CA THR A 329 1.26 17.07 -30.01
C THR A 329 2.24 16.46 -29.04
N PHE A 330 2.61 15.20 -29.24
CA PHE A 330 3.59 14.52 -28.40
C PHE A 330 4.25 13.36 -29.13
N GLU A 331 5.39 12.97 -28.62
CA GLU A 331 6.11 11.76 -29.03
C GLU A 331 6.57 10.97 -27.83
N VAL A 332 6.59 9.66 -27.97
CA VAL A 332 7.06 8.71 -26.98
C VAL A 332 8.24 7.94 -27.53
N ASN A 333 9.38 8.07 -26.90
CA ASN A 333 10.62 7.41 -27.22
C ASN A 333 10.93 6.29 -26.22
N ASN A 334 11.88 5.39 -26.58
CA ASN A 334 12.31 4.35 -25.65
C ASN A 334 12.82 4.94 -24.33
N GLY A 335 12.28 4.44 -23.19
CA GLY A 335 12.62 4.89 -21.86
C GLY A 335 11.86 6.14 -21.39
N ASP A 336 10.98 6.72 -22.22
CA ASP A 336 10.13 7.82 -21.79
C ASP A 336 9.08 7.34 -20.78
N ARG A 337 8.85 8.13 -19.75
CA ARG A 337 7.82 7.93 -18.74
C ARG A 337 6.85 9.11 -18.84
N VAL A 338 5.74 8.88 -19.54
CA VAL A 338 4.79 9.91 -19.94
C VAL A 338 3.57 9.88 -19.01
N ALA A 339 3.31 10.97 -18.31
CA ALA A 339 2.11 11.16 -17.50
C ALA A 339 1.04 11.90 -18.32
N LEU A 340 -0.17 11.35 -18.41
CA LEU A 340 -1.36 12.03 -18.94
C LEU A 340 -2.15 12.61 -17.77
N ILE A 341 -2.24 13.95 -17.70
CA ILE A 341 -2.96 14.66 -16.66
C ILE A 341 -4.11 15.48 -17.22
N GLY A 342 -5.10 15.77 -16.39
CA GLY A 342 -6.28 16.57 -16.75
C GLY A 342 -7.50 16.19 -15.92
N LYS A 343 -8.58 16.95 -16.03
CA LYS A 343 -9.83 16.74 -15.30
C LYS A 343 -10.45 15.37 -15.62
N ASN A 344 -11.26 14.86 -14.70
CA ASN A 344 -12.00 13.62 -14.96
C ASN A 344 -12.96 13.81 -16.14
N GLY A 345 -13.06 12.76 -16.99
CA GLY A 345 -13.89 12.82 -18.21
C GLY A 345 -13.29 13.58 -19.39
N ILE A 346 -12.07 14.17 -19.28
CA ILE A 346 -11.44 14.92 -20.38
C ILE A 346 -10.88 14.03 -21.51
N GLY A 347 -10.99 12.72 -21.44
CA GLY A 347 -10.53 11.82 -22.49
C GLY A 347 -9.15 11.18 -22.28
N LYS A 348 -8.60 11.17 -21.08
CA LYS A 348 -7.32 10.49 -20.75
C LYS A 348 -7.37 9.01 -21.19
N SER A 349 -8.35 8.26 -20.72
CA SER A 349 -8.53 6.85 -21.09
C SER A 349 -8.83 6.64 -22.58
N SER A 350 -9.42 7.63 -23.27
CA SER A 350 -9.63 7.55 -24.71
C SER A 350 -8.32 7.59 -25.51
N ILE A 351 -7.33 8.36 -25.03
CA ILE A 351 -5.98 8.35 -25.63
C ILE A 351 -5.33 6.99 -25.43
N LEU A 352 -5.44 6.41 -24.21
CA LEU A 352 -4.89 5.07 -23.95
C LEU A 352 -5.55 4.02 -24.83
N LYS A 353 -6.87 4.07 -25.02
CA LYS A 353 -7.62 3.18 -25.92
C LYS A 353 -7.18 3.31 -27.36
N LEU A 354 -6.96 4.54 -27.84
CA LEU A 354 -6.45 4.77 -29.20
C LEU A 354 -5.05 4.15 -29.37
N ILE A 355 -4.16 4.26 -28.37
CA ILE A 355 -2.83 3.63 -28.39
C ILE A 355 -2.94 2.09 -28.39
N LEU A 356 -3.94 1.53 -27.71
CA LEU A 356 -4.22 0.10 -27.69
C LEU A 356 -4.83 -0.43 -28.99
N GLY A 357 -5.16 0.46 -29.95
CA GLY A 357 -5.69 0.10 -31.27
C GLY A 357 -7.21 0.05 -31.33
N GLU A 358 -7.93 0.62 -30.34
CA GLU A 358 -9.39 0.77 -30.47
C GLU A 358 -9.72 1.80 -31.56
N GLU A 359 -10.72 1.50 -32.38
CA GLU A 359 -11.20 2.40 -33.44
C GLU A 359 -11.95 3.59 -32.86
N LEU A 360 -11.26 4.72 -32.75
CA LEU A 360 -11.83 5.98 -32.32
C LEU A 360 -11.73 7.02 -33.43
N GLN A 361 -12.72 7.91 -33.54
CA GLN A 361 -12.65 9.04 -34.47
C GLN A 361 -11.73 10.13 -33.92
N TYR A 362 -10.75 10.56 -34.70
CA TYR A 362 -9.83 11.60 -34.31
C TYR A 362 -9.45 12.52 -35.49
N ASN A 363 -8.99 13.70 -35.18
CA ASN A 363 -8.33 14.63 -36.12
C ASN A 363 -6.83 14.63 -35.81
N GLY A 364 -6.04 15.08 -36.81
CA GLY A 364 -4.59 15.14 -36.69
C GLY A 364 -3.91 13.87 -37.21
N GLU A 365 -2.62 13.75 -36.92
CA GLU A 365 -1.81 12.61 -37.27
C GLU A 365 -1.54 11.77 -36.01
N PHE A 366 -1.71 10.46 -36.14
CA PHE A 366 -1.42 9.53 -35.05
C PHE A 366 -0.80 8.25 -35.59
N MET A 367 0.32 7.85 -35.02
CA MET A 367 1.03 6.66 -35.44
C MET A 367 1.58 5.92 -34.21
N VAL A 368 1.39 4.60 -34.19
CA VAL A 368 2.04 3.68 -33.26
C VAL A 368 2.95 2.77 -34.09
N ALA A 369 4.19 2.57 -33.65
CA ALA A 369 5.13 1.72 -34.37
C ALA A 369 4.62 0.26 -34.37
N ASN A 370 4.79 -0.43 -35.53
CA ASN A 370 4.35 -1.82 -35.68
C ASN A 370 5.16 -2.76 -34.78
N ASP A 371 4.60 -3.92 -34.45
CA ASP A 371 5.22 -5.04 -33.68
C ASP A 371 5.63 -4.69 -32.26
N LEU A 372 4.99 -3.69 -31.65
CA LEU A 372 5.20 -3.38 -30.24
C LEU A 372 4.40 -4.32 -29.34
N LYS A 373 5.07 -4.89 -28.36
CA LYS A 373 4.38 -5.58 -27.25
C LYS A 373 3.97 -4.55 -26.22
N ILE A 374 2.66 -4.44 -26.01
CA ILE A 374 2.07 -3.51 -25.07
C ILE A 374 1.53 -4.29 -23.86
N SER A 375 1.90 -3.88 -22.67
CA SER A 375 1.33 -4.38 -21.42
C SER A 375 0.36 -3.34 -20.86
N TYR A 376 -0.86 -3.76 -20.54
CA TYR A 376 -1.92 -2.85 -20.10
C TYR A 376 -2.45 -3.19 -18.71
N VAL A 377 -2.58 -2.15 -17.88
CA VAL A 377 -3.28 -2.16 -16.60
C VAL A 377 -4.53 -1.31 -16.73
N SER A 378 -5.71 -1.95 -16.66
CA SER A 378 -7.00 -1.28 -16.78
C SER A 378 -7.39 -0.53 -15.49
N GLN A 379 -8.21 0.50 -15.64
CA GLN A 379 -8.83 1.19 -14.52
C GLN A 379 -9.80 0.28 -13.76
N SER A 380 -10.68 -0.44 -14.47
CA SER A 380 -11.63 -1.39 -13.88
C SER A 380 -10.98 -2.73 -13.55
N THR A 381 -11.46 -3.37 -12.49
CA THR A 381 -11.06 -4.71 -12.04
C THR A 381 -12.20 -5.73 -12.17
N GLU A 382 -13.36 -5.33 -12.72
CA GLU A 382 -14.59 -6.14 -12.78
C GLU A 382 -14.46 -7.40 -13.67
N ASP A 383 -13.61 -7.32 -14.68
CA ASP A 383 -13.38 -8.44 -15.61
C ASP A 383 -12.48 -9.54 -15.04
N LEU A 384 -11.88 -9.32 -13.87
CA LEU A 384 -10.99 -10.28 -13.23
C LEU A 384 -11.77 -11.43 -12.60
N LYS A 385 -11.56 -12.66 -13.12
CA LYS A 385 -12.25 -13.88 -12.67
C LYS A 385 -11.29 -15.06 -12.56
N GLY A 386 -11.71 -16.08 -11.82
CA GLY A 386 -10.97 -17.33 -11.67
C GLY A 386 -9.87 -17.25 -10.59
N ASN A 387 -8.99 -18.24 -10.58
CA ASN A 387 -7.86 -18.29 -9.65
C ASN A 387 -6.58 -17.71 -10.28
N LEU A 388 -5.61 -17.36 -9.43
CA LEU A 388 -4.34 -16.75 -9.87
C LEU A 388 -3.53 -17.62 -10.84
N ARG A 389 -3.64 -18.94 -10.74
CA ARG A 389 -2.92 -19.88 -11.63
C ARG A 389 -3.51 -19.88 -13.03
N THR A 390 -4.84 -19.98 -13.15
CA THR A 390 -5.54 -19.89 -14.45
C THR A 390 -5.30 -18.53 -15.09
N PHE A 391 -5.38 -17.46 -14.30
CA PHE A 391 -5.10 -16.10 -14.77
C PHE A 391 -3.67 -15.95 -15.33
N ALA A 392 -2.67 -16.53 -14.66
CA ALA A 392 -1.29 -16.51 -15.17
C ALA A 392 -1.15 -17.28 -16.47
N TYR A 393 -1.80 -18.45 -16.59
CA TYR A 393 -1.80 -19.27 -17.79
C TYR A 393 -2.46 -18.56 -18.98
N ASP A 394 -3.65 -18.00 -18.79
CA ASP A 394 -4.42 -17.31 -19.83
C ASP A 394 -3.68 -16.07 -20.37
N ASN A 395 -2.95 -15.37 -19.50
CA ASN A 395 -2.13 -14.22 -19.86
C ASN A 395 -0.70 -14.59 -20.32
N LYS A 396 -0.36 -15.89 -20.43
CA LYS A 396 0.95 -16.41 -20.87
C LYS A 396 2.13 -15.86 -20.06
N ILE A 397 1.94 -15.62 -18.75
CA ILE A 397 2.99 -15.18 -17.84
C ILE A 397 3.51 -16.33 -16.99
N ASN A 398 4.77 -16.23 -16.55
CA ASN A 398 5.37 -17.24 -15.69
C ASN A 398 4.74 -17.18 -14.29
N GLU A 399 4.04 -18.27 -13.89
CA GLU A 399 3.31 -18.35 -12.62
C GLU A 399 4.22 -18.08 -11.40
N SER A 400 5.45 -18.59 -11.41
CA SER A 400 6.39 -18.43 -10.28
C SER A 400 6.83 -16.98 -10.13
N ILE A 401 7.13 -16.27 -11.24
CA ILE A 401 7.49 -14.86 -11.23
C ILE A 401 6.30 -14.02 -10.77
N PHE A 402 5.12 -14.28 -11.33
CA PHE A 402 3.89 -13.59 -10.99
C PHE A 402 3.55 -13.71 -9.49
N LYS A 403 3.56 -14.93 -8.94
CA LYS A 403 3.34 -15.17 -7.51
C LYS A 403 4.40 -14.50 -6.64
N ALA A 404 5.68 -14.53 -7.06
CA ALA A 404 6.74 -13.85 -6.35
C ALA A 404 6.53 -12.33 -6.30
N MET A 405 6.03 -11.70 -7.39
CA MET A 405 5.68 -10.27 -7.39
C MET A 405 4.52 -9.98 -6.43
N LEU A 406 3.47 -10.82 -6.41
CA LEU A 406 2.34 -10.67 -5.49
C LEU A 406 2.77 -10.76 -4.02
N VAL A 407 3.65 -11.73 -3.67
CA VAL A 407 4.21 -11.84 -2.30
C VAL A 407 4.97 -10.56 -1.92
N LYS A 408 5.82 -10.05 -2.81
CA LYS A 408 6.57 -8.80 -2.60
C LYS A 408 5.66 -7.60 -2.40
N MET A 409 4.51 -7.56 -3.08
CA MET A 409 3.47 -6.55 -2.90
C MET A 409 2.61 -6.80 -1.65
N GLY A 410 2.91 -7.82 -0.84
CA GLY A 410 2.26 -8.08 0.44
C GLY A 410 0.99 -8.92 0.38
N LEU A 411 0.75 -9.69 -0.70
CA LEU A 411 -0.26 -10.75 -0.68
C LEU A 411 0.26 -11.92 0.16
N SER A 412 -0.62 -12.48 1.00
CA SER A 412 -0.32 -13.64 1.81
C SER A 412 -0.48 -14.94 1.02
N GLN A 413 0.08 -16.04 1.53
CA GLN A 413 -0.14 -17.36 0.92
C GLN A 413 -1.62 -17.78 0.91
N PHE A 414 -2.40 -17.35 1.89
CA PHE A 414 -3.84 -17.62 1.94
C PHE A 414 -4.61 -16.93 0.81
N ASP A 415 -4.15 -15.76 0.36
CA ASP A 415 -4.77 -15.03 -0.76
C ASP A 415 -4.61 -15.80 -2.09
N PHE A 416 -3.64 -16.71 -2.20
CA PHE A 416 -3.41 -17.49 -3.43
C PHE A 416 -4.46 -18.56 -3.71
N ASP A 417 -5.17 -19.00 -2.67
CA ASP A 417 -6.26 -19.97 -2.79
C ASP A 417 -7.63 -19.31 -2.98
N THR A 418 -7.66 -17.96 -2.88
CA THR A 418 -8.88 -17.17 -3.08
C THR A 418 -9.07 -16.85 -4.56
N ASN A 419 -10.31 -16.94 -5.05
CA ASN A 419 -10.63 -16.49 -6.39
C ASN A 419 -10.45 -14.96 -6.51
N ILE A 420 -9.97 -14.49 -7.65
CA ILE A 420 -9.66 -13.07 -7.86
C ILE A 420 -10.91 -12.19 -7.70
N GLN A 421 -12.08 -12.67 -8.11
CA GLN A 421 -13.35 -11.94 -7.94
C GLN A 421 -13.71 -11.67 -6.48
N ASP A 422 -13.27 -12.53 -5.55
CA ASP A 422 -13.56 -12.43 -4.11
C ASP A 422 -12.49 -11.59 -3.36
N MET A 423 -11.45 -11.16 -4.05
CA MET A 423 -10.39 -10.31 -3.53
C MET A 423 -10.87 -8.87 -3.34
N SER A 424 -10.26 -8.14 -2.40
CA SER A 424 -10.47 -6.70 -2.28
C SER A 424 -9.98 -5.95 -3.51
N GLU A 425 -10.52 -4.74 -3.76
CA GLU A 425 -10.09 -3.91 -4.90
C GLU A 425 -8.59 -3.66 -4.93
N GLY A 426 -7.97 -3.42 -3.76
CA GLY A 426 -6.52 -3.27 -3.68
C GLY A 426 -5.74 -4.54 -4.03
N GLN A 427 -6.25 -5.73 -3.68
CA GLN A 427 -5.64 -7.00 -4.08
C GLN A 427 -5.80 -7.24 -5.58
N LYS A 428 -6.98 -6.96 -6.16
CA LYS A 428 -7.23 -7.04 -7.60
C LYS A 428 -6.30 -6.12 -8.40
N LYS A 429 -6.11 -4.88 -7.94
CA LYS A 429 -5.14 -3.96 -8.56
C LYS A 429 -3.71 -4.48 -8.47
N LYS A 430 -3.30 -5.06 -7.34
CA LYS A 430 -1.99 -5.72 -7.22
C LYS A 430 -1.83 -6.88 -8.20
N VAL A 431 -2.89 -7.64 -8.47
CA VAL A 431 -2.90 -8.70 -9.49
C VAL A 431 -2.62 -8.13 -10.89
N LEU A 432 -3.31 -7.04 -11.28
CA LEU A 432 -3.09 -6.39 -12.58
C LEU A 432 -1.67 -5.83 -12.73
N ILE A 433 -1.16 -5.17 -11.69
CA ILE A 433 0.20 -4.61 -11.70
C ILE A 433 1.23 -5.74 -11.75
N ALA A 434 1.06 -6.79 -10.93
CA ALA A 434 1.95 -7.95 -10.94
C ALA A 434 1.97 -8.65 -12.30
N LYS A 435 0.81 -8.77 -12.97
CA LYS A 435 0.71 -9.22 -14.37
C LYS A 435 1.59 -8.36 -15.26
N SER A 436 1.34 -7.06 -15.27
CA SER A 436 2.04 -6.11 -16.14
C SER A 436 3.56 -6.11 -15.91
N ILE A 437 4.00 -6.11 -14.65
CA ILE A 437 5.44 -6.16 -14.31
C ILE A 437 6.09 -7.50 -14.72
N SER A 438 5.31 -8.59 -14.70
CA SER A 438 5.80 -9.93 -15.10
C SER A 438 5.86 -10.11 -16.62
N GLU A 439 5.17 -9.28 -17.38
CA GLU A 439 5.21 -9.26 -18.83
C GLU A 439 6.47 -8.55 -19.35
N GLN A 440 7.06 -9.10 -20.42
CA GLN A 440 8.11 -8.39 -21.15
C GLN A 440 7.44 -7.56 -22.24
N ALA A 441 7.44 -6.24 -22.11
CA ALA A 441 6.78 -5.32 -23.03
C ALA A 441 7.71 -4.20 -23.51
N ASN A 442 7.42 -3.65 -24.69
CA ASN A 442 8.09 -2.46 -25.21
C ASN A 442 7.50 -1.18 -24.59
N ILE A 443 6.18 -1.19 -24.33
CA ILE A 443 5.46 -0.08 -23.71
C ILE A 443 4.53 -0.64 -22.65
N TYR A 444 4.52 0.00 -21.50
CA TYR A 444 3.58 -0.25 -20.42
C TYR A 444 2.54 0.88 -20.44
N ILE A 445 1.26 0.53 -20.43
CA ILE A 445 0.15 1.49 -20.39
C ILE A 445 -0.63 1.24 -19.11
N TRP A 446 -0.67 2.23 -18.22
CA TRP A 446 -1.30 2.09 -16.92
C TRP A 446 -2.37 3.16 -16.71
N ASP A 447 -3.63 2.72 -16.54
CA ASP A 447 -4.77 3.59 -16.29
C ASP A 447 -5.16 3.55 -14.80
N GLU A 448 -4.79 4.59 -14.05
CA GLU A 448 -4.98 4.74 -12.60
C GLU A 448 -4.54 3.49 -11.81
N PRO A 449 -3.29 3.02 -11.97
CA PRO A 449 -2.83 1.77 -11.36
C PRO A 449 -2.74 1.86 -9.84
N LEU A 450 -2.53 3.05 -9.27
CA LEU A 450 -2.25 3.23 -7.85
C LEU A 450 -3.50 3.40 -6.98
N ASN A 451 -4.69 3.44 -7.57
CA ASN A 451 -5.92 3.46 -6.80
C ASN A 451 -6.02 2.21 -5.91
N TYR A 452 -6.39 2.38 -4.64
CA TYR A 452 -6.47 1.32 -3.62
C TYR A 452 -5.14 0.64 -3.26
N ILE A 453 -4.00 1.11 -3.78
CA ILE A 453 -2.67 0.56 -3.48
C ILE A 453 -2.07 1.28 -2.27
N ASP A 454 -1.60 0.51 -1.29
CA ASP A 454 -0.98 1.07 -0.09
C ASP A 454 0.36 1.77 -0.39
N ILE A 455 0.70 2.73 0.47
CA ILE A 455 1.86 3.62 0.29
C ILE A 455 3.17 2.85 0.10
N LEU A 456 3.37 1.75 0.83
CA LEU A 456 4.59 0.96 0.72
C LEU A 456 4.71 0.25 -0.62
N THR A 457 3.60 -0.31 -1.12
CA THR A 457 3.54 -0.92 -2.45
C THR A 457 3.73 0.14 -3.55
N ARG A 458 3.18 1.37 -3.38
CA ARG A 458 3.45 2.48 -4.31
C ARG A 458 4.93 2.82 -4.39
N GLU A 459 5.62 2.93 -3.25
CA GLU A 459 7.05 3.17 -3.21
C GLU A 459 7.86 2.06 -3.92
N GLN A 460 7.48 0.80 -3.73
CA GLN A 460 8.12 -0.31 -4.45
C GLN A 460 7.94 -0.22 -5.97
N ILE A 461 6.75 0.21 -6.43
CA ILE A 461 6.46 0.43 -7.86
C ILE A 461 7.29 1.60 -8.40
N GLU A 462 7.34 2.73 -7.69
CA GLU A 462 8.17 3.89 -8.05
C GLU A 462 9.64 3.48 -8.23
N ASP A 463 10.20 2.80 -7.23
CA ASP A 463 11.59 2.36 -7.25
C ASP A 463 11.85 1.37 -8.39
N ALA A 464 10.91 0.47 -8.69
CA ALA A 464 11.02 -0.42 -9.84
C ALA A 464 11.04 0.35 -11.17
N ILE A 465 10.14 1.32 -11.36
CA ILE A 465 10.12 2.14 -12.59
C ILE A 465 11.43 2.93 -12.74
N LEU A 466 11.93 3.52 -11.67
CA LEU A 466 13.17 4.31 -11.69
C LEU A 466 14.43 3.45 -11.95
N ASN A 467 14.48 2.25 -11.36
CA ASN A 467 15.63 1.38 -11.50
C ASN A 467 15.72 0.69 -12.87
N TYR A 468 14.58 0.33 -13.46
CA TYR A 468 14.55 -0.43 -14.72
C TYR A 468 14.23 0.43 -15.96
N ASN A 469 13.85 1.71 -15.76
CA ASN A 469 13.56 2.69 -16.82
C ASN A 469 12.70 2.13 -17.98
N PRO A 470 11.51 1.55 -17.71
CA PRO A 470 10.62 1.11 -18.76
C PRO A 470 10.05 2.29 -19.54
N THR A 471 9.69 2.08 -20.81
CA THR A 471 8.82 3.03 -21.50
C THR A 471 7.41 2.85 -20.97
N ILE A 472 6.86 3.88 -20.36
CA ILE A 472 5.55 3.80 -19.72
C ILE A 472 4.71 5.05 -20.01
N ILE A 473 3.43 4.84 -20.29
CA ILE A 473 2.41 5.89 -20.37
C ILE A 473 1.42 5.61 -19.25
N PHE A 474 1.16 6.59 -18.42
CA PHE A 474 0.27 6.39 -17.28
C PHE A 474 -0.65 7.57 -17.03
N VAL A 475 -1.83 7.26 -16.52
CA VAL A 475 -2.79 8.21 -15.96
C VAL A 475 -2.74 8.08 -14.46
N GLU A 476 -2.41 9.16 -13.75
CA GLU A 476 -2.40 9.17 -12.29
C GLU A 476 -2.77 10.54 -11.74
N HIS A 477 -3.22 10.54 -10.49
CA HIS A 477 -3.61 11.73 -9.74
C HIS A 477 -2.75 11.96 -8.48
N ASP A 478 -1.74 11.12 -8.23
CA ASP A 478 -0.75 11.29 -7.16
C ASP A 478 0.37 12.23 -7.65
N GLU A 479 0.36 13.49 -7.18
CA GLU A 479 1.34 14.51 -7.60
C GLU A 479 2.78 14.06 -7.31
N LYS A 480 3.05 13.47 -6.12
CA LYS A 480 4.40 12.99 -5.76
C LYS A 480 4.88 11.86 -6.68
N PHE A 481 3.98 10.98 -7.08
CA PHE A 481 4.30 9.92 -8.04
C PHE A 481 4.65 10.50 -9.41
N ILE A 482 3.82 11.44 -9.90
CA ILE A 482 4.04 12.10 -11.19
C ILE A 482 5.39 12.84 -11.18
N GLU A 483 5.67 13.66 -10.17
CA GLU A 483 6.92 14.42 -10.03
C GLU A 483 8.17 13.51 -9.99
N LYS A 484 8.07 12.36 -9.29
CA LYS A 484 9.19 11.43 -9.12
C LYS A 484 9.44 10.56 -10.34
N VAL A 485 8.37 10.13 -11.03
CA VAL A 485 8.44 9.11 -12.08
C VAL A 485 8.44 9.70 -13.48
N ALA A 486 7.62 10.72 -13.77
CA ALA A 486 7.43 11.24 -15.12
C ALA A 486 8.69 11.93 -15.68
N THR A 487 9.02 11.63 -16.95
CA THR A 487 10.00 12.39 -17.75
C THR A 487 9.32 13.42 -18.64
N LYS A 488 8.05 13.14 -19.00
CA LYS A 488 7.21 14.02 -19.83
C LYS A 488 5.81 14.10 -19.24
N ILE A 489 5.19 15.26 -19.28
CA ILE A 489 3.82 15.47 -18.83
C ILE A 489 3.02 16.03 -20.00
N ILE A 490 1.89 15.39 -20.30
CA ILE A 490 0.91 15.84 -21.30
C ILE A 490 -0.33 16.28 -20.53
N ASN A 491 -0.61 17.58 -20.58
CA ASN A 491 -1.78 18.15 -19.91
C ASN A 491 -2.92 18.31 -20.91
N LEU A 492 -4.04 17.62 -20.64
CA LEU A 492 -5.27 17.72 -21.42
C LEU A 492 -6.12 18.86 -20.88
N VAL A 493 -6.42 19.81 -21.75
CA VAL A 493 -7.26 20.99 -21.43
C VAL A 493 -8.37 21.07 -22.49
N LYS A 494 -9.55 21.51 -22.08
CA LYS A 494 -10.68 21.75 -22.98
C LYS A 494 -10.71 23.19 -23.44
#